data_c92ab8cae418767f85d1ff6da6535270
#
_entry.id   c92ab8cae418767f85d1ff6da6535270
#
_cell.length_a   1.000
_cell.length_b   1.000
_cell.length_c   1.000
_cell.angle_alpha   90.00
_cell.angle_beta   90.00
_cell.angle_gamma   90.00
#
_symmetry.space_group_name_H-M   'P 1'
#
loop_
_entity.id
_entity.type
_entity.pdbx_description
1 polymer ?
#
loop_
_entity_poly.entity_id
_entity_poly.type
_entity_poly.pdbx_seq_one_letter_code
_entity_poly.pdbx_strand_id
1 'polypeptide(L)'
;MGKKAKKVLIAVVFAVLFIVFVQSATDIVVPLAEYRAAQGEYREIREVARRPIVDADTETAEAEPAIAWDALREVGPSIIAWTEVPGAGIDYPVAQGRDNDWYLRHTVSGERNPSGAIFLDYRNIPDFSDAHTLVYGHNMQNGSMFAGLHGWAGDRFVIHTLDGRTLEYIVFARYTVSANDPLFAMQGPAPGDGAQVVTLSTCVFRRGDLRYVVHGRLYKGGGE
;
A
#
# COMPACT_ATOMS: atom_id res chain seq x y z
N MET A 1 18.00 57.55 -4.46
CA MET A 1 17.63 56.73 -3.27
C MET A 1 18.72 56.91 -2.21
N GLY A 2 18.39 57.46 -1.03
CA GLY A 2 19.38 57.72 0.02
C GLY A 2 19.96 56.44 0.63
N LYS A 3 21.16 56.49 1.21
CA LYS A 3 21.86 55.32 1.79
C LYS A 3 21.00 54.55 2.82
N LYS A 4 20.11 55.19 3.57
CA LYS A 4 19.14 54.55 4.50
C LYS A 4 18.07 53.76 3.76
N ALA A 5 17.50 54.26 2.67
CA ALA A 5 16.51 53.57 1.86
C ALA A 5 17.09 52.31 1.19
N LYS A 6 18.33 52.33 0.74
CA LYS A 6 19.04 51.15 0.21
C LYS A 6 19.20 50.05 1.28
N LYS A 7 19.58 50.42 2.51
CA LYS A 7 19.73 49.44 3.61
C LYS A 7 18.42 48.82 3.99
N VAL A 8 17.33 49.60 4.06
CA VAL A 8 15.97 49.08 4.34
C VAL A 8 15.51 48.15 3.22
N LEU A 9 15.69 48.53 1.95
CA LEU A 9 15.34 47.66 0.82
C LEU A 9 16.09 46.34 0.86
N ILE A 10 17.39 46.36 1.12
CA ILE A 10 18.21 45.14 1.24
C ILE A 10 17.71 44.28 2.40
N ALA A 11 17.44 44.86 3.57
CA ALA A 11 16.89 44.10 4.70
C ALA A 11 15.53 43.44 4.39
N VAL A 12 14.64 44.14 3.68
CA VAL A 12 13.35 43.59 3.26
C VAL A 12 13.54 42.44 2.27
N VAL A 13 14.44 42.59 1.29
CA VAL A 13 14.73 41.50 0.34
C VAL A 13 15.30 40.28 1.07
N PHE A 14 16.21 40.44 1.99
CA PHE A 14 16.75 39.34 2.79
C PHE A 14 15.67 38.68 3.66
N ALA A 15 14.77 39.45 4.26
CA ALA A 15 13.65 38.90 5.04
C ALA A 15 12.72 38.08 4.17
N VAL A 16 12.37 38.55 2.97
CA VAL A 16 11.53 37.84 2.02
C VAL A 16 12.22 36.53 1.56
N LEU A 17 13.49 36.60 1.19
CA LEU A 17 14.27 35.43 0.79
C LEU A 17 14.38 34.40 1.92
N PHE A 18 14.54 34.85 3.16
CA PHE A 18 14.57 33.97 4.32
C PHE A 18 13.21 33.27 4.55
N ILE A 19 12.11 34.00 4.43
CA ILE A 19 10.76 33.42 4.54
C ILE A 19 10.54 32.38 3.46
N VAL A 20 10.86 32.68 2.20
CA VAL A 20 10.76 31.73 1.08
C VAL A 20 11.64 30.50 1.31
N PHE A 21 12.88 30.70 1.82
CA PHE A 21 13.77 29.59 2.14
C PHE A 21 13.19 28.67 3.24
N VAL A 22 12.69 29.26 4.33
CA VAL A 22 12.09 28.49 5.43
C VAL A 22 10.87 27.72 4.93
N GLN A 23 10.01 28.36 4.14
CA GLN A 23 8.82 27.73 3.56
C GLN A 23 9.21 26.54 2.65
N SER A 24 10.16 26.76 1.73
CA SER A 24 10.65 25.70 0.84
C SER A 24 11.34 24.57 1.61
N ALA A 25 12.05 24.87 2.69
CA ALA A 25 12.67 23.85 3.54
C ALA A 25 11.62 23.01 4.27
N THR A 26 10.55 23.63 4.80
CA THR A 26 9.46 22.90 5.46
C THR A 26 8.70 22.03 4.48
N ASP A 27 8.44 22.49 3.25
CA ASP A 27 7.76 21.74 2.20
C ASP A 27 8.53 20.46 1.77
N ILE A 28 9.83 20.39 2.04
CA ILE A 28 10.67 19.23 1.74
C ILE A 28 10.84 18.34 2.99
N VAL A 29 11.20 18.96 4.12
CA VAL A 29 11.58 18.22 5.33
C VAL A 29 10.40 17.51 5.98
N VAL A 30 9.23 18.15 6.03
CA VAL A 30 8.04 17.55 6.67
C VAL A 30 7.58 16.29 5.94
N PRO A 31 7.32 16.29 4.61
CA PRO A 31 6.94 15.06 3.91
C PRO A 31 8.00 13.96 4.00
N LEU A 32 9.29 14.33 3.99
CA LEU A 32 10.36 13.34 4.12
C LEU A 32 10.37 12.67 5.50
N ALA A 33 10.09 13.43 6.56
CA ALA A 33 9.97 12.89 7.92
C ALA A 33 8.74 11.95 8.03
N GLU A 34 7.59 12.35 7.48
CA GLU A 34 6.37 11.53 7.44
C GLU A 34 6.60 10.21 6.69
N TYR A 35 7.28 10.24 5.53
CA TYR A 35 7.60 9.03 4.77
C TYR A 35 8.55 8.10 5.53
N ARG A 36 9.53 8.65 6.25
CA ARG A 36 10.44 7.84 7.09
C ARG A 36 9.71 7.22 8.27
N ALA A 37 8.79 7.95 8.90
CA ALA A 37 7.98 7.44 9.98
C ALA A 37 7.13 6.24 9.52
N ALA A 38 6.41 6.36 8.39
CA ALA A 38 5.65 5.25 7.83
C ALA A 38 6.54 4.04 7.49
N GLN A 39 7.71 4.26 6.89
CA GLN A 39 8.64 3.17 6.59
C GLN A 39 9.13 2.46 7.87
N GLY A 40 9.38 3.23 8.94
CA GLY A 40 9.73 2.70 10.25
C GLY A 40 8.61 1.81 10.81
N GLU A 41 7.38 2.34 10.84
CA GLU A 41 6.19 1.63 11.28
C GLU A 41 5.96 0.32 10.50
N TYR A 42 5.95 0.37 9.17
CA TYR A 42 5.75 -0.84 8.36
C TYR A 42 6.90 -1.85 8.46
N ARG A 43 8.11 -1.41 8.78
CA ARG A 43 9.21 -2.33 9.10
C ARG A 43 8.95 -3.06 10.41
N GLU A 44 8.58 -2.34 11.47
CA GLU A 44 8.22 -2.93 12.76
C GLU A 44 7.03 -3.89 12.64
N ILE A 45 6.03 -3.52 11.86
CA ILE A 45 4.87 -4.39 11.57
C ILE A 45 5.31 -5.68 10.87
N ARG A 46 6.23 -5.60 9.90
CA ARG A 46 6.80 -6.82 9.27
C ARG A 46 7.55 -7.70 10.26
N GLU A 47 8.31 -7.10 11.17
CA GLU A 47 9.01 -7.84 12.22
C GLU A 47 8.01 -8.53 13.17
N VAL A 48 6.91 -7.85 13.52
CA VAL A 48 5.82 -8.44 14.31
C VAL A 48 5.15 -9.59 13.56
N ALA A 49 4.84 -9.40 12.27
CA ALA A 49 4.19 -10.40 11.43
C ALA A 49 5.00 -11.69 11.28
N ARG A 50 6.33 -11.58 11.29
CA ARG A 50 7.27 -12.67 11.02
C ARG A 50 7.88 -13.27 12.30
N ARG A 51 7.35 -12.92 13.49
CA ARG A 51 7.82 -13.53 14.74
C ARG A 51 7.53 -15.03 14.70
N PRO A 52 8.52 -15.88 15.08
CA PRO A 52 8.27 -17.30 15.21
C PRO A 52 7.12 -17.51 16.22
N ILE A 53 6.09 -18.24 15.82
CA ILE A 53 5.06 -18.70 16.74
C ILE A 53 5.72 -19.86 17.50
N VAL A 54 6.21 -19.58 18.72
CA VAL A 54 6.78 -20.61 19.59
C VAL A 54 5.61 -21.32 20.28
N ASP A 55 5.09 -22.36 19.64
CA ASP A 55 4.27 -23.34 20.35
C ASP A 55 5.19 -24.13 21.27
N ALA A 56 4.92 -24.02 22.58
CA ALA A 56 5.75 -24.62 23.63
C ALA A 56 5.82 -26.16 23.56
N ASP A 57 5.04 -26.81 22.71
CA ASP A 57 4.91 -28.27 22.61
C ASP A 57 5.39 -28.90 21.30
N THR A 58 6.03 -28.14 20.39
CA THR A 58 6.48 -28.71 19.10
C THR A 58 7.97 -28.45 18.86
N GLU A 59 8.80 -29.40 19.22
CA GLU A 59 10.25 -29.48 18.94
C GLU A 59 10.57 -29.88 17.48
N THR A 60 9.77 -29.53 16.49
CA THR A 60 10.08 -29.80 15.08
C THR A 60 10.14 -28.51 14.29
N ALA A 61 11.37 -28.02 14.15
CA ALA A 61 11.75 -26.92 13.27
C ALA A 61 11.54 -27.30 11.81
N GLU A 62 10.57 -26.70 11.17
CA GLU A 62 10.44 -26.29 9.76
C GLU A 62 9.01 -25.78 9.50
N ALA A 63 8.47 -25.01 10.48
CA ALA A 63 7.24 -24.28 10.22
C ALA A 63 7.56 -23.17 9.21
N GLU A 64 6.92 -23.18 8.04
CA GLU A 64 6.80 -22.02 7.16
C GLU A 64 6.49 -20.81 8.04
N PRO A 65 7.06 -19.61 7.80
CA PRO A 65 6.86 -18.46 8.65
C PRO A 65 5.38 -18.06 8.62
N ALA A 66 4.63 -18.62 9.55
CA ALA A 66 3.22 -18.27 9.71
C ALA A 66 3.11 -16.81 10.15
N ILE A 67 2.14 -16.09 9.57
CA ILE A 67 1.86 -14.70 9.96
C ILE A 67 1.29 -14.68 11.38
N ALA A 68 1.88 -13.87 12.26
CA ALA A 68 1.46 -13.70 13.65
C ALA A 68 0.20 -12.82 13.75
N TRP A 69 -0.96 -13.35 13.36
CA TRP A 69 -2.21 -12.60 13.22
C TRP A 69 -2.68 -11.94 14.51
N ASP A 70 -2.52 -12.60 15.65
CA ASP A 70 -2.95 -12.04 16.93
C ASP A 70 -2.13 -10.78 17.29
N ALA A 71 -0.82 -10.82 17.06
CA ALA A 71 0.04 -9.65 17.27
C ALA A 71 -0.27 -8.54 16.26
N LEU A 72 -0.63 -8.86 15.01
CA LEU A 72 -1.04 -7.87 14.02
C LEU A 72 -2.37 -7.20 14.35
N ARG A 73 -3.31 -7.92 14.99
CA ARG A 73 -4.58 -7.34 15.45
C ARG A 73 -4.40 -6.32 16.57
N GLU A 74 -3.38 -6.50 17.41
CA GLU A 74 -3.02 -5.50 18.43
C GLU A 74 -2.47 -4.22 17.81
N VAL A 75 -1.76 -4.31 16.68
CA VAL A 75 -1.25 -3.16 15.93
C VAL A 75 -2.37 -2.41 15.22
N GLY A 76 -3.25 -3.16 14.52
CA GLY A 76 -4.35 -2.57 13.75
C GLY A 76 -5.52 -3.55 13.60
N PRO A 77 -6.63 -3.33 14.32
CA PRO A 77 -7.78 -4.25 14.31
C PRO A 77 -8.48 -4.36 12.95
N SER A 78 -8.17 -3.47 12.03
CA SER A 78 -8.69 -3.48 10.65
C SER A 78 -7.78 -4.23 9.66
N ILE A 79 -6.67 -4.80 10.11
CA ILE A 79 -5.84 -5.68 9.28
C ILE A 79 -6.61 -6.97 9.03
N ILE A 80 -6.82 -7.30 7.75
CA ILE A 80 -7.62 -8.45 7.32
C ILE A 80 -6.82 -9.46 6.51
N ALA A 81 -5.67 -9.07 5.98
CA ALA A 81 -4.83 -9.91 5.16
C ALA A 81 -3.38 -9.39 5.15
N TRP A 82 -2.52 -10.14 4.52
CA TRP A 82 -1.14 -9.75 4.23
C TRP A 82 -0.84 -10.01 2.75
N THR A 83 -0.27 -9.06 2.04
CA THR A 83 0.07 -9.21 0.62
C THR A 83 1.56 -9.22 0.40
N GLU A 84 2.02 -10.17 -0.43
CA GLU A 84 3.39 -10.27 -0.90
C GLU A 84 3.42 -10.26 -2.42
N VAL A 85 4.26 -9.39 -3.00
CA VAL A 85 4.53 -9.39 -4.44
C VAL A 85 6.03 -9.56 -4.63
N PRO A 86 6.50 -10.81 -4.81
CA PRO A 86 7.93 -11.12 -4.92
C PRO A 86 8.58 -10.35 -6.07
N GLY A 87 9.72 -9.74 -5.79
CA GLY A 87 10.46 -8.93 -6.78
C GLY A 87 9.93 -7.51 -6.98
N ALA A 88 8.76 -7.15 -6.42
CA ALA A 88 8.24 -5.78 -6.41
C ALA A 88 8.55 -5.02 -5.11
N GLY A 89 9.15 -5.67 -4.12
CA GLY A 89 9.38 -5.07 -2.80
C GLY A 89 8.10 -4.77 -2.02
N ILE A 90 7.00 -5.47 -2.34
CA ILE A 90 5.71 -5.33 -1.68
C ILE A 90 5.55 -6.49 -0.71
N ASP A 91 5.49 -6.16 0.57
CA ASP A 91 5.35 -7.07 1.71
C ASP A 91 4.68 -6.28 2.83
N TYR A 92 3.33 -6.27 2.84
CA TYR A 92 2.52 -5.34 3.63
C TYR A 92 1.23 -5.96 4.14
N PRO A 93 0.75 -5.51 5.33
CA PRO A 93 -0.61 -5.78 5.76
C PRO A 93 -1.63 -5.13 4.82
N VAL A 94 -2.77 -5.78 4.65
CA VAL A 94 -3.94 -5.26 3.95
C VAL A 94 -5.01 -4.93 5.00
N ALA A 95 -5.43 -3.68 5.05
CA ALA A 95 -6.52 -3.24 5.90
C ALA A 95 -7.85 -3.16 5.14
N GLN A 96 -8.99 -3.13 5.87
CA GLN A 96 -10.27 -2.76 5.28
C GLN A 96 -10.98 -1.74 6.15
N GLY A 97 -11.44 -0.66 5.52
CA GLY A 97 -12.20 0.42 6.16
C GLY A 97 -13.69 0.35 5.88
N ARG A 98 -14.40 1.38 6.31
CA ARG A 98 -15.83 1.60 6.00
C ARG A 98 -16.04 2.33 4.67
N ASP A 99 -14.97 2.85 4.10
CA ASP A 99 -14.89 3.57 2.83
C ASP A 99 -13.52 3.36 2.20
N ASN A 100 -13.31 3.92 0.99
CA ASN A 100 -12.03 3.86 0.28
C ASN A 100 -11.17 5.13 0.49
N ASP A 101 -11.53 6.02 1.42
CA ASP A 101 -10.84 7.30 1.62
C ASP A 101 -9.93 7.29 2.86
N TRP A 102 -10.33 6.60 3.93
CA TRP A 102 -9.61 6.60 5.20
C TRP A 102 -8.15 6.19 5.05
N TYR A 103 -7.92 5.03 4.44
CA TYR A 103 -6.58 4.46 4.28
C TYR A 103 -5.73 5.13 3.19
N LEU A 104 -6.27 6.09 2.46
CA LEU A 104 -5.46 6.95 1.61
C LEU A 104 -4.55 7.89 2.43
N ARG A 105 -4.86 8.13 3.71
CA ARG A 105 -4.15 9.09 4.56
C ARG A 105 -3.90 8.59 5.98
N HIS A 106 -4.14 7.31 6.25
CA HIS A 106 -3.89 6.69 7.54
C HIS A 106 -3.19 5.35 7.34
N THR A 107 -2.20 5.08 8.20
CA THR A 107 -1.55 3.77 8.26
C THR A 107 -2.50 2.72 8.84
N VAL A 108 -2.09 1.46 8.85
CA VAL A 108 -2.92 0.38 9.42
C VAL A 108 -3.12 0.50 10.93
N SER A 109 -2.24 1.20 11.65
CA SER A 109 -2.39 1.54 13.07
C SER A 109 -3.37 2.69 13.32
N GLY A 110 -3.80 3.38 12.25
CA GLY A 110 -4.70 4.54 12.32
C GLY A 110 -3.98 5.89 12.42
N GLU A 111 -2.66 5.91 12.37
CA GLU A 111 -1.89 7.16 12.38
C GLU A 111 -2.03 7.90 11.04
N ARG A 112 -2.23 9.22 11.12
CA ARG A 112 -2.32 10.03 9.91
C ARG A 112 -0.96 10.13 9.22
N ASN A 113 -0.89 9.63 7.99
CA ASN A 113 0.33 9.64 7.20
C ASN A 113 0.00 9.66 5.69
N PRO A 114 0.68 10.47 4.85
CA PRO A 114 0.44 10.53 3.41
C PRO A 114 0.82 9.25 2.66
N SER A 115 1.58 8.34 3.26
CA SER A 115 1.83 7.01 2.68
C SER A 115 0.60 6.10 2.73
N GLY A 116 -0.34 6.38 3.63
CA GLY A 116 -1.54 5.58 3.80
C GLY A 116 -1.25 4.11 4.12
N ALA A 117 -2.15 3.24 3.72
CA ALA A 117 -2.03 1.79 3.81
C ALA A 117 -2.27 1.12 2.45
N ILE A 118 -1.98 -0.17 2.36
CA ILE A 118 -2.57 -1.05 1.36
C ILE A 118 -3.91 -1.51 1.93
N PHE A 119 -4.99 -1.39 1.15
CA PHE A 119 -6.33 -1.66 1.65
C PHE A 119 -7.26 -2.28 0.61
N LEU A 120 -8.16 -3.10 1.11
CA LEU A 120 -9.23 -3.73 0.35
C LEU A 120 -10.36 -2.74 0.12
N ASP A 121 -10.99 -2.76 -1.06
CA ASP A 121 -12.21 -2.01 -1.31
C ASP A 121 -13.28 -2.37 -0.26
N TYR A 122 -13.92 -1.35 0.31
CA TYR A 122 -14.87 -1.53 1.41
C TYR A 122 -16.10 -2.38 1.05
N ARG A 123 -16.38 -2.56 -0.25
CA ARG A 123 -17.49 -3.35 -0.78
C ARG A 123 -17.16 -4.84 -0.91
N ASN A 124 -15.86 -5.17 -0.94
CA ASN A 124 -15.42 -6.55 -1.03
C ASN A 124 -15.56 -7.31 0.30
N ILE A 125 -15.74 -8.61 0.20
CA ILE A 125 -15.72 -9.52 1.35
C ILE A 125 -14.27 -9.70 1.82
N PRO A 126 -13.98 -9.55 3.13
CA PRO A 126 -12.60 -9.54 3.64
C PRO A 126 -11.87 -10.88 3.53
N ASP A 127 -12.56 -11.95 3.19
CA ASP A 127 -11.99 -13.29 2.99
C ASP A 127 -11.53 -13.56 1.54
N PHE A 128 -11.61 -12.56 0.65
CA PHE A 128 -11.24 -12.66 -0.77
C PHE A 128 -12.06 -13.68 -1.58
N SER A 129 -13.27 -13.99 -1.15
CA SER A 129 -14.17 -14.94 -1.83
C SER A 129 -14.93 -14.35 -3.02
N ASP A 130 -14.93 -13.02 -3.19
CA ASP A 130 -15.60 -12.36 -4.32
C ASP A 130 -15.04 -12.83 -5.67
N ALA A 131 -15.87 -12.78 -6.71
CA ALA A 131 -15.42 -12.99 -8.08
C ALA A 131 -14.38 -11.93 -8.52
N HIS A 132 -14.51 -10.70 -8.02
CA HIS A 132 -13.56 -9.62 -8.26
C HIS A 132 -13.27 -8.84 -6.97
N THR A 133 -12.02 -8.81 -6.59
CA THR A 133 -11.52 -8.13 -5.41
C THR A 133 -10.57 -7.02 -5.82
N LEU A 134 -10.77 -5.81 -5.27
CA LEU A 134 -9.93 -4.64 -5.52
C LEU A 134 -9.07 -4.33 -4.28
N VAL A 135 -7.77 -4.26 -4.47
CA VAL A 135 -6.79 -3.85 -3.46
C VAL A 135 -6.05 -2.60 -3.93
N TYR A 136 -6.05 -1.60 -3.10
CA TYR A 136 -5.47 -0.29 -3.40
C TYR A 136 -4.18 -0.06 -2.60
N GLY A 137 -3.27 0.70 -3.18
CA GLY A 137 -2.08 1.20 -2.50
C GLY A 137 -1.47 2.37 -3.25
N HIS A 138 -0.82 3.29 -2.54
CA HIS A 138 -0.16 4.44 -3.14
C HIS A 138 1.04 4.06 -4.00
N ASN A 139 1.31 4.87 -5.04
CA ASN A 139 2.57 4.88 -5.77
C ASN A 139 3.49 5.92 -5.14
N MET A 140 4.26 5.52 -4.14
CA MET A 140 5.12 6.43 -3.40
C MET A 140 6.45 6.66 -4.11
N GLN A 141 6.94 7.92 -4.14
CA GLN A 141 8.22 8.27 -4.77
C GLN A 141 9.43 7.58 -4.13
N ASN A 142 9.33 7.21 -2.87
CA ASN A 142 10.37 6.48 -2.14
C ASN A 142 10.36 4.97 -2.39
N GLY A 143 9.53 4.49 -3.32
CA GLY A 143 9.42 3.09 -3.70
C GLY A 143 8.55 2.22 -2.78
N SER A 144 7.94 2.80 -1.73
CA SER A 144 7.07 2.07 -0.81
C SER A 144 5.64 1.88 -1.34
N MET A 145 4.83 1.14 -0.61
CA MET A 145 3.46 0.74 -0.94
C MET A 145 3.42 -0.01 -2.28
N PHE A 146 2.56 0.40 -3.22
CA PHE A 146 2.42 -0.24 -4.53
C PHE A 146 3.31 0.39 -5.62
N ALA A 147 4.28 1.23 -5.25
CA ALA A 147 5.20 1.82 -6.23
C ALA A 147 5.96 0.75 -7.03
N GLY A 148 6.34 -0.36 -6.38
CA GLY A 148 7.03 -1.46 -7.01
C GLY A 148 6.26 -2.20 -8.10
N LEU A 149 4.94 -2.02 -8.22
CA LEU A 149 4.15 -2.60 -9.31
C LEU A 149 4.56 -2.05 -10.67
N HIS A 150 4.99 -0.78 -10.71
CA HIS A 150 5.48 -0.18 -11.94
C HIS A 150 6.83 -0.80 -12.33
N GLY A 151 6.86 -1.43 -13.49
CA GLY A 151 8.07 -2.12 -13.98
C GLY A 151 8.28 -3.52 -13.42
N TRP A 152 7.46 -3.99 -12.50
CA TRP A 152 7.50 -5.36 -12.05
C TRP A 152 7.06 -6.33 -13.15
N ALA A 153 7.88 -7.34 -13.43
CA ALA A 153 7.67 -8.31 -14.51
C ALA A 153 7.34 -9.73 -14.00
N GLY A 154 7.22 -9.90 -12.67
CA GLY A 154 6.85 -11.20 -12.09
C GLY A 154 5.44 -11.62 -12.47
N ASP A 155 5.16 -12.90 -12.37
CA ASP A 155 3.91 -13.52 -12.81
C ASP A 155 2.99 -13.97 -11.67
N ARG A 156 3.40 -13.77 -10.40
CA ARG A 156 2.66 -14.25 -9.22
C ARG A 156 2.74 -13.27 -8.06
N PHE A 157 1.66 -13.21 -7.30
CA PHE A 157 1.63 -12.58 -5.98
C PHE A 157 0.79 -13.43 -5.02
N VAL A 158 0.94 -13.18 -3.73
CA VAL A 158 0.32 -13.96 -2.66
C VAL A 158 -0.47 -13.06 -1.73
N ILE A 159 -1.59 -13.58 -1.24
CA ILE A 159 -2.36 -13.00 -0.16
C ILE A 159 -2.57 -14.06 0.92
N HIS A 160 -2.10 -13.75 2.13
CA HIS A 160 -2.37 -14.53 3.31
C HIS A 160 -3.59 -13.95 4.01
N THR A 161 -4.56 -14.79 4.33
CA THR A 161 -5.83 -14.38 4.96
C THR A 161 -5.84 -14.72 6.45
N LEU A 162 -6.69 -14.04 7.21
CA LEU A 162 -6.81 -14.25 8.67
C LEU A 162 -7.19 -15.67 9.09
N ASP A 163 -7.86 -16.42 8.22
CA ASP A 163 -8.25 -17.81 8.43
C ASP A 163 -7.14 -18.82 8.09
N GLY A 164 -5.90 -18.30 7.84
CA GLY A 164 -4.71 -19.12 7.62
C GLY A 164 -4.53 -19.63 6.20
N ARG A 165 -5.38 -19.23 5.24
CA ARG A 165 -5.19 -19.59 3.84
C ARG A 165 -4.09 -18.74 3.21
N THR A 166 -3.33 -19.37 2.32
CA THR A 166 -2.40 -18.71 1.41
C THR A 166 -2.97 -18.77 0.01
N LEU A 167 -3.39 -17.63 -0.51
CA LEU A 167 -3.99 -17.48 -1.83
C LEU A 167 -2.95 -17.02 -2.82
N GLU A 168 -2.55 -17.89 -3.74
CA GLU A 168 -1.63 -17.56 -4.82
C GLU A 168 -2.40 -17.08 -6.05
N TYR A 169 -1.95 -15.97 -6.65
CA TYR A 169 -2.57 -15.40 -7.84
C TYR A 169 -1.57 -15.36 -8.99
N ILE A 170 -1.97 -15.92 -10.15
CA ILE A 170 -1.20 -15.83 -11.39
C ILE A 170 -1.62 -14.59 -12.15
N VAL A 171 -0.66 -13.73 -12.45
CA VAL A 171 -0.89 -12.50 -13.20
C VAL A 171 -1.20 -12.81 -14.66
N PHE A 172 -2.32 -12.32 -15.16
CA PHE A 172 -2.73 -12.49 -16.54
C PHE A 172 -2.84 -11.18 -17.33
N ALA A 173 -2.94 -10.04 -16.63
CA ALA A 173 -2.99 -8.74 -17.30
C ALA A 173 -2.43 -7.63 -16.42
N ARG A 174 -1.82 -6.63 -17.06
CA ARG A 174 -1.38 -5.39 -16.44
C ARG A 174 -1.44 -4.26 -17.45
N TYR A 175 -2.07 -3.16 -17.06
CA TYR A 175 -2.26 -2.01 -17.95
C TYR A 175 -2.65 -0.75 -17.17
N THR A 176 -2.79 0.35 -17.88
CA THR A 176 -3.23 1.63 -17.31
C THR A 176 -4.64 1.94 -17.77
N VAL A 177 -5.50 2.37 -16.83
CA VAL A 177 -6.88 2.76 -17.05
C VAL A 177 -7.17 4.14 -16.46
N SER A 178 -8.31 4.72 -16.82
CA SER A 178 -8.84 5.91 -16.15
C SER A 178 -9.19 5.59 -14.70
N ALA A 179 -9.05 6.58 -13.80
CA ALA A 179 -9.54 6.47 -12.44
C ALA A 179 -11.08 6.31 -12.35
N ASN A 180 -11.79 6.64 -13.43
CA ASN A 180 -13.24 6.50 -13.56
C ASN A 180 -13.63 5.25 -14.37
N ASP A 181 -12.72 4.31 -14.58
CA ASP A 181 -13.02 3.08 -15.30
C ASP A 181 -14.12 2.27 -14.58
N PRO A 182 -15.06 1.65 -15.31
CA PRO A 182 -16.11 0.78 -14.75
C PRO A 182 -15.58 -0.34 -13.83
N LEU A 183 -14.32 -0.74 -14.00
CA LEU A 183 -13.61 -1.66 -13.11
C LEU A 183 -13.73 -1.25 -11.64
N PHE A 184 -13.59 0.04 -11.33
CA PHE A 184 -13.65 0.58 -9.97
C PHE A 184 -15.08 0.77 -9.45
N ALA A 185 -16.06 0.79 -10.34
CA ALA A 185 -17.47 0.77 -9.94
C ALA A 185 -17.93 -0.63 -9.48
N MET A 186 -17.14 -1.67 -9.76
CA MET A 186 -17.48 -3.08 -9.54
C MET A 186 -18.82 -3.47 -10.20
N GLN A 187 -19.16 -2.76 -11.27
CA GLN A 187 -20.36 -2.98 -12.08
C GLN A 187 -19.93 -3.70 -13.36
N GLY A 188 -20.36 -4.91 -13.54
CA GLY A 188 -20.00 -5.71 -14.69
C GLY A 188 -19.31 -7.02 -14.33
N PRO A 189 -18.95 -7.83 -15.33
CA PRO A 189 -18.25 -9.09 -15.11
C PRO A 189 -16.84 -8.82 -14.55
N ALA A 190 -16.39 -9.69 -13.66
CA ALA A 190 -15.01 -9.69 -13.22
C ALA A 190 -14.06 -9.78 -14.43
N PRO A 191 -12.88 -9.12 -14.38
CA PRO A 191 -11.87 -9.31 -15.41
C PRO A 191 -11.51 -10.80 -15.53
N GLY A 192 -11.49 -11.34 -16.75
CA GLY A 192 -11.11 -12.74 -16.98
C GLY A 192 -12.29 -13.66 -17.28
N ASP A 193 -12.07 -14.97 -17.13
CA ASP A 193 -12.93 -16.06 -17.60
C ASP A 193 -13.79 -16.73 -16.50
N GLY A 194 -14.24 -15.95 -15.51
CA GLY A 194 -15.07 -16.45 -14.40
C GLY A 194 -14.27 -17.03 -13.22
N ALA A 195 -12.95 -16.93 -13.23
CA ALA A 195 -12.12 -17.22 -12.06
C ALA A 195 -12.21 -16.09 -11.03
N GLN A 196 -11.88 -16.39 -9.77
CA GLN A 196 -11.69 -15.35 -8.75
C GLN A 196 -10.47 -14.48 -9.11
N VAL A 197 -10.66 -13.18 -9.20
CA VAL A 197 -9.65 -12.22 -9.62
C VAL A 197 -9.38 -11.22 -8.51
N VAL A 198 -8.11 -10.98 -8.23
CA VAL A 198 -7.65 -9.83 -7.44
C VAL A 198 -7.00 -8.83 -8.37
N THR A 199 -7.38 -7.58 -8.24
CA THR A 199 -6.78 -6.44 -8.92
C THR A 199 -6.01 -5.59 -7.91
N LEU A 200 -4.70 -5.51 -8.07
CA LEU A 200 -3.85 -4.57 -7.36
C LEU A 200 -3.86 -3.25 -8.15
N SER A 201 -4.25 -2.16 -7.50
CA SER A 201 -4.42 -0.86 -8.16
C SER A 201 -3.60 0.24 -7.50
N THR A 202 -2.87 1.01 -8.30
CA THR A 202 -2.10 2.17 -7.84
C THR A 202 -2.18 3.34 -8.81
N CYS A 203 -1.79 4.54 -8.35
CA CYS A 203 -1.77 5.72 -9.20
C CYS A 203 -0.61 5.70 -10.20
N VAL A 204 -0.80 6.28 -11.37
CA VAL A 204 0.31 6.61 -12.28
C VAL A 204 0.95 7.92 -11.82
N PHE A 205 2.28 7.94 -11.69
CA PHE A 205 3.01 9.11 -11.20
C PHE A 205 2.68 10.37 -12.01
N ARG A 206 2.33 11.47 -11.32
CA ARG A 206 1.90 12.76 -11.90
C ARG A 206 0.67 12.71 -12.81
N ARG A 207 -0.03 11.60 -12.85
CA ARG A 207 -1.26 11.40 -13.62
C ARG A 207 -2.35 10.88 -12.68
N GLY A 208 -2.89 11.78 -11.84
CA GLY A 208 -3.92 11.45 -10.87
C GLY A 208 -5.24 10.93 -11.47
N ASP A 209 -5.45 11.16 -12.76
CA ASP A 209 -6.55 10.67 -13.58
C ASP A 209 -6.38 9.20 -14.04
N LEU A 210 -5.18 8.61 -13.85
CA LEU A 210 -4.86 7.26 -14.30
C LEU A 210 -4.53 6.33 -13.13
N ARG A 211 -4.86 5.05 -13.31
CA ARG A 211 -4.49 3.94 -12.43
C ARG A 211 -3.73 2.88 -13.21
N TYR A 212 -2.66 2.39 -12.62
CA TYR A 212 -2.00 1.18 -13.08
C TYR A 212 -2.59 -0.01 -12.33
N VAL A 213 -3.00 -1.02 -13.06
CA VAL A 213 -3.65 -2.20 -12.53
C VAL A 213 -2.89 -3.47 -12.91
N VAL A 214 -2.84 -4.40 -11.96
CA VAL A 214 -2.30 -5.75 -12.13
C VAL A 214 -3.40 -6.73 -11.74
N HIS A 215 -3.83 -7.56 -12.68
CA HIS A 215 -4.86 -8.58 -12.46
C HIS A 215 -4.22 -9.94 -12.24
N GLY A 216 -4.51 -10.55 -11.11
CA GLY A 216 -4.16 -11.92 -10.81
C GLY A 216 -5.40 -12.80 -10.71
N ARG A 217 -5.34 -13.98 -11.28
CA ARG A 217 -6.34 -15.05 -11.17
C ARG A 217 -5.91 -16.02 -10.09
N LEU A 218 -6.84 -16.39 -9.21
CA LEU A 218 -6.57 -17.38 -8.16
C LEU A 218 -6.08 -18.70 -8.78
N TYR A 219 -4.90 -19.11 -8.36
CA TYR A 219 -4.34 -20.40 -8.72
C TYR A 219 -5.03 -21.49 -7.87
N LYS A 220 -5.84 -22.29 -8.51
CA LYS A 220 -6.35 -23.52 -7.92
C LYS A 220 -5.36 -24.60 -8.33
N GLY A 221 -4.39 -24.90 -7.45
CA GLY A 221 -3.39 -25.96 -7.71
C GLY A 221 -4.09 -27.12 -8.38
N GLY A 222 -3.56 -27.58 -9.52
CA GLY A 222 -4.11 -28.72 -10.23
C GLY A 222 -4.07 -29.94 -9.31
N GLY A 223 -5.21 -30.28 -8.73
CA GLY A 223 -5.42 -31.60 -8.19
C GLY A 223 -5.54 -32.53 -9.39
N GLU A 224 -4.54 -33.33 -9.65
CA GLU A 224 -4.70 -34.60 -10.34
C GLU A 224 -5.51 -35.56 -9.47
#